data_929096ab4df31f6cf685030f98546b7f
#
_entry.id   929096ab4df31f6cf685030f98546b7f
#
_cell.length_a   1.000
_cell.length_b   1.000
_cell.length_c   1.000
_cell.angle_alpha   90.00
_cell.angle_beta   90.00
_cell.angle_gamma   90.00
#
_symmetry.space_group_name_H-M   'P 1'
#
loop_
_entity.id
_entity.type
_entity.pdbx_description
1 polymer ?
#
loop_
_entity_poly.entity_id
_entity_poly.type
_entity_poly.pdbx_seq_one_letter_code
_entity_poly.pdbx_strand_id
1 'polypeptide(L)'
;IPWEGTLDARMHGHYCMQPETVGIGIYISKRSNPSEDCLTINVWTRAKSTDEKKPVMFWIHGGALQGGAGFERSGEALTKKDVVLVTFNYRLGKLGFFSHPELSAESSKGVSGNQGFRDQIAALKWVRQNISAFGGDPNNITIFGESAGAYSVSALQASPLAKGLFHRVIGQSGGMFWPMSHRTIDKPYAPSDEKIGLMFAEVLVGENSNASLEVLRTIPAEKIIAAAESSPAFSTNEFIPTVDGEVLPDEVSFIFSRGDQIDVPTMIGNNANEHAAVMGLFTCINGNGIDGFNRYKRGLLGEVFDDISALYPIDSPRAILQSWEEFSNDVNFTYPMRRWARMMRNVSSEAYLYWFNYYPPVLERKYQAFHGADLPYVFGQLDMFGGKPLETDFVDA
;
A
#
# COMPACT_ATOMS: atom_id res chain seq x y z
N ILE A 1 20.91 -13.13 -1.91
CA ILE A 1 22.32 -13.50 -2.24
C ILE A 1 22.67 -12.76 -3.53
N PRO A 2 23.79 -12.03 -3.61
CA PRO A 2 24.23 -11.42 -4.86
C PRO A 2 24.44 -12.50 -5.93
N TRP A 3 24.08 -12.18 -7.19
CA TRP A 3 24.37 -13.07 -8.31
C TRP A 3 25.80 -12.86 -8.84
N GLU A 4 26.36 -13.87 -9.46
CA GLU A 4 27.63 -13.77 -10.15
C GLU A 4 27.40 -13.58 -11.67
N GLY A 5 28.25 -12.80 -12.32
CA GLY A 5 28.18 -12.55 -13.77
C GLY A 5 27.05 -11.60 -14.17
N THR A 6 26.44 -11.82 -15.33
CA THR A 6 25.38 -10.97 -15.91
C THR A 6 24.02 -11.67 -15.72
N LEU A 7 23.09 -10.99 -15.01
CA LEU A 7 21.71 -11.45 -14.89
C LEU A 7 20.93 -11.18 -16.18
N ASP A 8 20.22 -12.17 -16.71
CA ASP A 8 19.26 -11.97 -17.80
C ASP A 8 17.98 -11.30 -17.24
N ALA A 9 17.81 -10.01 -17.52
CA ALA A 9 16.70 -9.19 -17.07
C ALA A 9 15.75 -8.78 -18.21
N ARG A 10 15.62 -9.59 -19.27
CA ARG A 10 14.73 -9.32 -20.41
C ARG A 10 13.27 -9.67 -20.14
N MET A 11 12.99 -10.44 -19.10
CA MET A 11 11.64 -10.84 -18.69
C MET A 11 11.38 -10.31 -17.28
N HIS A 12 10.12 -10.03 -16.99
CA HIS A 12 9.71 -9.72 -15.62
C HIS A 12 9.92 -10.94 -14.70
N GLY A 13 10.18 -10.68 -13.43
CA GLY A 13 10.22 -11.71 -12.38
C GLY A 13 8.84 -12.27 -12.03
N HIS A 14 8.80 -13.11 -11.01
CA HIS A 14 7.57 -13.70 -10.50
C HIS A 14 6.78 -12.71 -9.65
N TYR A 15 5.48 -12.94 -9.53
CA TYR A 15 4.70 -12.36 -8.43
C TYR A 15 5.26 -12.84 -7.09
N CYS A 16 5.27 -11.97 -6.08
CA CYS A 16 5.46 -12.45 -4.71
C CYS A 16 4.29 -13.35 -4.31
N MET A 17 4.55 -14.27 -3.40
CA MET A 17 3.54 -15.19 -2.88
C MET A 17 2.32 -14.40 -2.39
N GLN A 18 1.17 -14.68 -2.97
CA GLN A 18 -0.10 -14.00 -2.75
C GLN A 18 -1.26 -14.93 -3.19
N PRO A 19 -2.52 -14.65 -2.80
CA PRO A 19 -3.67 -15.38 -3.33
C PRO A 19 -3.71 -15.39 -4.86
N GLU A 20 -4.18 -16.49 -5.47
CA GLU A 20 -4.28 -16.61 -6.93
C GLU A 20 -5.18 -15.52 -7.52
N THR A 21 -6.26 -15.22 -6.83
CA THR A 21 -7.17 -14.13 -7.21
C THR A 21 -7.04 -13.01 -6.19
N VAL A 22 -6.55 -11.87 -6.66
CA VAL A 22 -6.40 -10.67 -5.84
C VAL A 22 -7.16 -9.52 -6.47
N GLY A 23 -7.71 -8.69 -5.63
CA GLY A 23 -8.45 -7.50 -6.05
C GLY A 23 -9.92 -7.58 -5.71
N ILE A 24 -10.62 -6.48 -5.92
CA ILE A 24 -12.01 -6.30 -5.56
C ILE A 24 -12.71 -5.51 -6.66
N GLY A 25 -13.98 -5.85 -6.91
CA GLY A 25 -14.78 -5.17 -7.91
C GLY A 25 -14.14 -5.27 -9.30
N ILE A 26 -13.86 -4.15 -9.93
CA ILE A 26 -13.28 -4.08 -11.28
C ILE A 26 -11.79 -4.43 -11.34
N TYR A 27 -11.12 -4.58 -10.19
CA TYR A 27 -9.69 -4.91 -10.09
C TYR A 27 -9.41 -6.38 -9.85
N ILE A 28 -10.42 -7.24 -9.91
CA ILE A 28 -10.22 -8.67 -9.78
C ILE A 28 -9.35 -9.15 -10.95
N SER A 29 -8.17 -9.66 -10.62
CA SER A 29 -7.25 -10.22 -11.59
C SER A 29 -6.64 -11.52 -11.06
N LYS A 30 -6.44 -12.44 -11.99
CA LYS A 30 -5.79 -13.71 -11.69
C LYS A 30 -4.28 -13.52 -11.74
N ARG A 31 -3.59 -13.92 -10.68
CA ARG A 31 -2.13 -13.92 -10.58
C ARG A 31 -1.61 -15.31 -10.90
N SER A 32 -0.71 -15.40 -11.85
CA SER A 32 -0.10 -16.67 -12.24
C SER A 32 1.35 -16.72 -11.78
N ASN A 33 1.82 -17.92 -11.45
CA ASN A 33 3.21 -18.19 -11.17
C ASN A 33 3.83 -17.36 -10.02
N PRO A 34 3.22 -17.32 -8.82
CA PRO A 34 3.83 -16.71 -7.66
C PRO A 34 5.06 -17.52 -7.20
N SER A 35 6.03 -16.83 -6.58
CA SER A 35 7.25 -17.45 -6.05
C SER A 35 7.71 -16.72 -4.79
N GLU A 36 8.41 -17.41 -3.91
CA GLU A 36 9.17 -16.76 -2.84
C GLU A 36 10.40 -16.02 -3.38
N ASP A 37 10.95 -16.45 -4.52
CA ASP A 37 11.97 -15.69 -5.26
C ASP A 37 11.31 -14.64 -6.17
N CYS A 38 10.89 -13.55 -5.57
CA CYS A 38 10.06 -12.52 -6.21
C CYS A 38 10.62 -11.10 -6.08
N LEU A 39 11.67 -10.88 -5.29
CA LEU A 39 12.20 -9.55 -5.02
C LEU A 39 13.01 -9.03 -6.21
N THR A 40 12.31 -8.55 -7.21
CA THR A 40 12.85 -8.07 -8.47
C THR A 40 12.56 -6.58 -8.68
N ILE A 41 13.43 -5.92 -9.45
CA ILE A 41 13.32 -4.51 -9.86
C ILE A 41 13.28 -4.44 -11.37
N ASN A 42 12.42 -3.57 -11.92
CA ASN A 42 12.36 -3.23 -13.33
C ASN A 42 12.77 -1.75 -13.51
N VAL A 43 13.62 -1.47 -14.47
CA VAL A 43 14.05 -0.11 -14.79
C VAL A 43 13.63 0.22 -16.22
N TRP A 44 12.83 1.26 -16.35
CA TRP A 44 12.37 1.80 -17.62
C TRP A 44 13.11 3.09 -17.91
N THR A 45 13.85 3.16 -19.01
CA THR A 45 14.61 4.34 -19.36
C THR A 45 14.65 4.56 -20.86
N ARG A 46 14.73 5.82 -21.28
CA ARG A 46 15.05 6.26 -22.64
C ARG A 46 16.38 7.02 -22.70
N ALA A 47 17.14 7.01 -21.59
CA ALA A 47 18.47 7.60 -21.57
C ALA A 47 19.37 6.91 -22.59
N LYS A 48 20.16 7.73 -23.32
CA LYS A 48 21.14 7.28 -24.32
C LYS A 48 22.55 7.23 -23.73
N SER A 49 22.76 7.89 -22.59
CA SER A 49 24.01 7.85 -21.84
C SER A 49 23.77 7.91 -20.34
N THR A 50 24.76 7.51 -19.57
CA THR A 50 24.76 7.57 -18.10
C THR A 50 24.82 9.00 -17.55
N ASP A 51 25.21 9.97 -18.39
CA ASP A 51 25.44 11.37 -17.98
C ASP A 51 24.17 12.23 -18.06
N GLU A 52 23.05 11.69 -18.56
CA GLU A 52 21.81 12.47 -18.74
C GLU A 52 21.16 12.88 -17.41
N LYS A 53 21.38 12.11 -16.34
CA LYS A 53 20.89 12.42 -14.99
C LYS A 53 19.40 12.75 -14.93
N LYS A 54 18.58 11.91 -15.57
CA LYS A 54 17.12 12.08 -15.61
C LYS A 54 16.51 11.92 -14.22
N PRO A 55 15.45 12.66 -13.89
CA PRO A 55 14.66 12.43 -12.66
C PRO A 55 14.21 10.97 -12.59
N VAL A 56 14.21 10.41 -11.39
CA VAL A 56 13.81 9.03 -11.14
C VAL A 56 12.45 9.00 -10.44
N MET A 57 11.52 8.28 -11.03
CA MET A 57 10.21 7.98 -10.46
C MET A 57 10.23 6.54 -9.92
N PHE A 58 10.04 6.36 -8.60
CA PHE A 58 10.08 5.05 -7.94
C PHE A 58 8.68 4.65 -7.51
N TRP A 59 8.08 3.71 -8.25
CA TRP A 59 6.69 3.27 -8.07
C TRP A 59 6.57 2.17 -7.03
N ILE A 60 5.68 2.37 -6.05
CA ILE A 60 5.28 1.38 -5.06
C ILE A 60 3.84 0.98 -5.37
N HIS A 61 3.62 -0.28 -5.74
CA HIS A 61 2.29 -0.76 -6.14
C HIS A 61 1.33 -0.87 -4.95
N GLY A 62 0.03 -0.72 -5.24
CA GLY A 62 -1.07 -0.94 -4.31
C GLY A 62 -1.44 -2.42 -4.17
N GLY A 63 -2.67 -2.69 -3.76
CA GLY A 63 -3.21 -4.03 -3.54
C GLY A 63 -3.31 -4.42 -2.07
N ALA A 64 -3.65 -3.47 -1.21
CA ALA A 64 -3.91 -3.65 0.23
C ALA A 64 -2.74 -4.29 1.01
N LEU A 65 -1.50 -4.23 0.51
CA LEU A 65 -0.32 -4.96 1.00
C LEU A 65 -0.48 -6.49 0.95
N GLN A 66 -1.52 -6.99 0.30
CA GLN A 66 -1.84 -8.43 0.19
C GLN A 66 -1.59 -8.98 -1.22
N GLY A 67 -1.54 -8.13 -2.22
CA GLY A 67 -1.35 -8.54 -3.61
C GLY A 67 -0.82 -7.42 -4.50
N GLY A 68 -0.56 -7.76 -5.77
CA GLY A 68 -0.01 -6.86 -6.76
C GLY A 68 1.42 -7.19 -7.15
N ALA A 69 1.94 -6.45 -8.13
CA ALA A 69 3.34 -6.51 -8.55
C ALA A 69 3.76 -5.22 -9.27
N GLY A 70 5.04 -4.89 -9.20
CA GLY A 70 5.58 -3.70 -9.84
C GLY A 70 5.44 -3.72 -11.36
N PHE A 71 5.55 -4.87 -11.99
CA PHE A 71 5.49 -5.01 -13.45
C PHE A 71 4.06 -4.92 -14.04
N GLU A 72 3.03 -4.77 -13.23
CA GLU A 72 1.66 -4.51 -13.71
C GLU A 72 1.51 -3.11 -14.32
N ARG A 73 2.48 -2.24 -14.11
CA ARG A 73 2.52 -0.89 -14.68
C ARG A 73 3.64 -0.76 -15.69
N SER A 74 3.29 -0.35 -16.92
CA SER A 74 4.29 -0.06 -17.96
C SER A 74 4.90 1.31 -17.76
N GLY A 75 6.22 1.40 -17.90
CA GLY A 75 6.95 2.67 -17.85
C GLY A 75 7.01 3.41 -19.19
N GLU A 76 6.37 2.89 -20.23
CA GLU A 76 6.53 3.41 -21.60
C GLU A 76 6.09 4.88 -21.75
N ALA A 77 4.94 5.23 -21.19
CA ALA A 77 4.43 6.61 -21.28
C ALA A 77 5.24 7.58 -20.42
N LEU A 78 5.52 7.21 -19.16
CA LEU A 78 6.29 8.06 -18.25
C LEU A 78 7.71 8.33 -18.76
N THR A 79 8.38 7.33 -19.36
CA THR A 79 9.73 7.54 -19.91
C THR A 79 9.73 8.47 -21.13
N LYS A 80 8.60 8.68 -21.83
CA LYS A 80 8.46 9.72 -22.86
C LYS A 80 8.46 11.14 -22.28
N LYS A 81 8.20 11.29 -20.97
CA LYS A 81 8.25 12.57 -20.23
C LYS A 81 9.64 12.82 -19.61
N ASP A 82 10.67 12.20 -20.15
CA ASP A 82 12.07 12.39 -19.80
C ASP A 82 12.45 11.99 -18.36
N VAL A 83 11.82 10.96 -17.84
CA VAL A 83 12.12 10.36 -16.53
C VAL A 83 12.61 8.93 -16.67
N VAL A 84 13.32 8.43 -15.66
CA VAL A 84 13.53 7.00 -15.44
C VAL A 84 12.47 6.50 -14.50
N LEU A 85 11.71 5.48 -14.87
CA LEU A 85 10.78 4.81 -13.97
C LEU A 85 11.42 3.55 -13.40
N VAL A 86 11.28 3.36 -12.11
CA VAL A 86 11.61 2.11 -11.40
C VAL A 86 10.34 1.54 -10.82
N THR A 87 10.08 0.26 -11.09
CA THR A 87 9.03 -0.54 -10.45
C THR A 87 9.64 -1.78 -9.82
N PHE A 88 9.06 -2.31 -8.78
CA PHE A 88 9.64 -3.45 -8.05
C PHE A 88 8.58 -4.22 -7.28
N ASN A 89 8.94 -5.42 -6.83
CA ASN A 89 8.12 -6.22 -5.94
C ASN A 89 8.62 -6.14 -4.51
N TYR A 90 7.71 -6.33 -3.56
CA TYR A 90 7.97 -6.46 -2.13
C TYR A 90 7.10 -7.57 -1.55
N ARG A 91 7.52 -8.18 -0.45
CA ARG A 91 6.74 -9.26 0.20
C ARG A 91 5.43 -8.72 0.76
N LEU A 92 4.39 -9.54 0.66
CA LEU A 92 3.01 -9.21 0.86
C LEU A 92 2.37 -10.03 1.98
N GLY A 93 1.30 -9.51 2.57
CA GLY A 93 0.48 -10.19 3.56
C GLY A 93 1.31 -10.84 4.67
N LYS A 94 1.00 -12.08 4.98
CA LYS A 94 1.66 -12.87 6.02
C LYS A 94 3.16 -13.05 5.81
N LEU A 95 3.63 -13.07 4.59
CA LEU A 95 5.06 -13.21 4.28
C LEU A 95 5.80 -11.86 4.32
N GLY A 96 5.08 -10.74 4.21
CA GLY A 96 5.62 -9.40 4.27
C GLY A 96 5.48 -8.70 5.62
N PHE A 97 4.51 -9.12 6.46
CA PHE A 97 4.16 -8.38 7.67
C PHE A 97 3.89 -9.29 8.89
N PHE A 98 4.48 -10.47 8.91
CA PHE A 98 4.35 -11.40 10.03
C PHE A 98 5.26 -11.01 11.19
N SER A 99 4.66 -10.76 12.35
CA SER A 99 5.37 -10.59 13.63
C SER A 99 5.37 -11.89 14.41
N HIS A 100 6.49 -12.27 15.00
CA HIS A 100 6.59 -13.43 15.88
C HIS A 100 7.75 -13.24 16.86
N PRO A 101 7.61 -13.65 18.16
CA PRO A 101 8.67 -13.46 19.14
C PRO A 101 10.02 -14.05 18.74
N GLU A 102 10.02 -15.26 18.15
CA GLU A 102 11.26 -15.91 17.69
C GLU A 102 11.88 -15.20 16.49
N LEU A 103 11.06 -14.65 15.53
CA LEU A 103 11.56 -13.80 14.46
C LEU A 103 12.20 -12.54 15.00
N SER A 104 11.58 -11.93 16.01
CA SER A 104 12.16 -10.78 16.68
C SER A 104 13.48 -11.13 17.37
N ALA A 105 13.55 -12.28 18.04
CA ALA A 105 14.75 -12.74 18.73
C ALA A 105 15.93 -13.03 17.76
N GLU A 106 15.66 -13.52 16.55
CA GLU A 106 16.69 -13.72 15.51
C GLU A 106 17.19 -12.40 14.91
N SER A 107 16.36 -11.37 14.94
CA SER A 107 16.72 -10.05 14.38
C SER A 107 17.80 -9.38 15.25
N SER A 108 18.86 -8.89 14.63
CA SER A 108 19.90 -8.10 15.34
C SER A 108 19.36 -6.83 16.01
N LYS A 109 18.14 -6.44 15.67
CA LYS A 109 17.42 -5.28 16.23
C LYS A 109 16.28 -5.67 17.17
N GLY A 110 16.02 -6.96 17.35
CA GLY A 110 14.94 -7.44 18.19
C GLY A 110 13.53 -7.16 17.64
N VAL A 111 13.35 -7.08 16.32
CA VAL A 111 12.09 -6.68 15.69
C VAL A 111 11.66 -7.58 14.54
N SER A 112 10.35 -7.69 14.33
CA SER A 112 9.71 -8.36 13.19
C SER A 112 8.41 -7.63 12.81
N GLY A 113 7.77 -7.97 11.69
CA GLY A 113 6.46 -7.45 11.28
C GLY A 113 6.47 -6.46 10.11
N ASN A 114 7.61 -5.88 9.74
CA ASN A 114 7.71 -4.90 8.65
C ASN A 114 8.67 -5.34 7.54
N GLN A 115 8.73 -6.64 7.23
CA GLN A 115 9.65 -7.19 6.23
C GLN A 115 9.35 -6.61 4.83
N GLY A 116 8.08 -6.40 4.46
CA GLY A 116 7.69 -5.76 3.20
C GLY A 116 8.22 -4.33 3.07
N PHE A 117 8.21 -3.53 4.14
CA PHE A 117 8.82 -2.20 4.13
C PHE A 117 10.35 -2.26 4.06
N ARG A 118 10.97 -3.26 4.67
CA ARG A 118 12.43 -3.47 4.53
C ARG A 118 12.82 -3.81 3.10
N ASP A 119 11.97 -4.56 2.38
CA ASP A 119 12.16 -4.86 0.95
C ASP A 119 12.11 -3.57 0.12
N GLN A 120 11.14 -2.68 0.40
CA GLN A 120 11.01 -1.37 -0.25
C GLN A 120 12.23 -0.47 0.03
N ILE A 121 12.71 -0.43 1.28
CA ILE A 121 13.92 0.30 1.66
C ILE A 121 15.16 -0.28 0.97
N ALA A 122 15.25 -1.61 0.84
CA ALA A 122 16.34 -2.27 0.14
C ALA A 122 16.34 -1.92 -1.36
N ALA A 123 15.16 -1.91 -2.00
CA ALA A 123 15.00 -1.48 -3.38
C ALA A 123 15.42 0.00 -3.58
N LEU A 124 15.03 0.90 -2.67
CA LEU A 124 15.46 2.30 -2.70
C LEU A 124 16.99 2.45 -2.55
N LYS A 125 17.61 1.69 -1.66
CA LYS A 125 19.07 1.66 -1.52
C LYS A 125 19.75 1.19 -2.80
N TRP A 126 19.18 0.14 -3.43
CA TRP A 126 19.69 -0.33 -4.73
C TRP A 126 19.59 0.76 -5.81
N VAL A 127 18.47 1.47 -5.88
CA VAL A 127 18.28 2.59 -6.83
C VAL A 127 19.31 3.69 -6.58
N ARG A 128 19.50 4.11 -5.33
CA ARG A 128 20.54 5.11 -4.97
C ARG A 128 21.93 4.71 -5.46
N GLN A 129 22.27 3.44 -5.40
CA GLN A 129 23.59 2.94 -5.75
C GLN A 129 23.77 2.73 -7.26
N ASN A 130 22.70 2.36 -8.00
CA ASN A 130 22.84 1.80 -9.35
C ASN A 130 22.17 2.62 -10.46
N ILE A 131 21.22 3.52 -10.13
CA ILE A 131 20.37 4.13 -11.14
C ILE A 131 21.13 5.05 -12.13
N SER A 132 22.30 5.53 -11.75
CA SER A 132 23.18 6.29 -12.64
C SER A 132 23.61 5.47 -13.87
N ALA A 133 23.77 4.14 -13.72
CA ALA A 133 24.09 3.25 -14.83
C ALA A 133 22.96 3.20 -15.89
N PHE A 134 21.75 3.62 -15.53
CA PHE A 134 20.57 3.70 -16.40
C PHE A 134 20.24 5.13 -16.82
N GLY A 135 21.15 6.09 -16.58
CA GLY A 135 20.98 7.50 -16.91
C GLY A 135 20.08 8.28 -15.95
N GLY A 136 19.73 7.69 -14.79
CA GLY A 136 18.96 8.35 -13.74
C GLY A 136 19.84 9.12 -12.75
N ASP A 137 19.27 10.18 -12.14
CA ASP A 137 19.92 10.94 -11.09
C ASP A 137 19.62 10.35 -9.71
N PRO A 138 20.59 9.75 -9.00
CA PRO A 138 20.38 9.23 -7.66
C PRO A 138 20.06 10.33 -6.63
N ASN A 139 20.28 11.60 -6.95
CA ASN A 139 19.95 12.75 -6.10
C ASN A 139 18.61 13.41 -6.49
N ASN A 140 17.83 12.79 -7.37
CA ASN A 140 16.54 13.31 -7.80
C ASN A 140 15.51 12.17 -7.91
N ILE A 141 15.22 11.52 -6.80
CA ILE A 141 14.29 10.38 -6.70
C ILE A 141 12.98 10.85 -6.08
N THR A 142 11.88 10.63 -6.78
CA THR A 142 10.51 10.79 -6.27
C THR A 142 9.92 9.41 -6.01
N ILE A 143 9.53 9.12 -4.77
CA ILE A 143 8.75 7.93 -4.47
C ILE A 143 7.28 8.24 -4.68
N PHE A 144 6.55 7.31 -5.32
CA PHE A 144 5.12 7.48 -5.52
C PHE A 144 4.39 6.15 -5.48
N GLY A 145 3.13 6.19 -5.07
CA GLY A 145 2.31 4.99 -4.94
C GLY A 145 0.84 5.32 -4.76
N GLU A 146 0.00 4.36 -5.12
CA GLU A 146 -1.45 4.45 -4.99
C GLU A 146 -1.96 3.42 -4.00
N SER A 147 -3.05 3.75 -3.25
CA SER A 147 -3.68 2.82 -2.30
C SER A 147 -2.67 2.37 -1.24
N ALA A 148 -2.46 1.06 -1.08
CA ALA A 148 -1.43 0.51 -0.20
C ALA A 148 0.00 0.95 -0.59
N GLY A 149 0.23 1.32 -1.86
CA GLY A 149 1.47 1.98 -2.27
C GLY A 149 1.63 3.36 -1.63
N ALA A 150 0.55 4.14 -1.52
CA ALA A 150 0.56 5.42 -0.81
C ALA A 150 0.68 5.24 0.71
N TYR A 151 0.12 4.15 1.29
CA TYR A 151 0.41 3.74 2.67
C TYR A 151 1.90 3.54 2.88
N SER A 152 2.54 2.79 1.97
CA SER A 152 3.98 2.57 1.99
C SER A 152 4.76 3.88 1.86
N VAL A 153 4.35 4.79 0.98
CA VAL A 153 4.97 6.10 0.80
C VAL A 153 4.94 6.91 2.10
N SER A 154 3.79 6.97 2.80
CA SER A 154 3.67 7.67 4.09
C SER A 154 4.49 7.01 5.19
N ALA A 155 4.56 5.67 5.22
CA ALA A 155 5.38 4.91 6.15
C ALA A 155 6.88 5.16 5.90
N LEU A 156 7.32 5.16 4.64
CA LEU A 156 8.72 5.47 4.29
C LEU A 156 9.08 6.91 4.62
N GLN A 157 8.16 7.87 4.46
CA GLN A 157 8.39 9.26 4.87
C GLN A 157 8.50 9.39 6.40
N ALA A 158 7.83 8.50 7.16
CA ALA A 158 7.93 8.42 8.62
C ALA A 158 9.17 7.63 9.10
N SER A 159 9.75 6.79 8.25
CA SER A 159 10.81 5.85 8.65
C SER A 159 12.19 6.49 8.66
N PRO A 160 12.92 6.46 9.80
CA PRO A 160 14.30 6.94 9.84
C PRO A 160 15.23 6.12 8.93
N LEU A 161 14.89 4.87 8.62
CA LEU A 161 15.70 4.00 7.76
C LEU A 161 15.67 4.40 6.28
N ALA A 162 14.67 5.22 5.88
CA ALA A 162 14.52 5.72 4.51
C ALA A 162 15.12 7.12 4.32
N LYS A 163 15.66 7.74 5.38
CA LYS A 163 16.23 9.08 5.33
C LYS A 163 17.36 9.18 4.29
N GLY A 164 17.24 10.17 3.38
CA GLY A 164 18.21 10.42 2.32
C GLY A 164 18.09 9.47 1.11
N LEU A 165 17.11 8.58 1.08
CA LEU A 165 16.90 7.66 -0.07
C LEU A 165 16.01 8.26 -1.16
N PHE A 166 15.23 9.28 -0.86
CA PHE A 166 14.36 9.99 -1.81
C PHE A 166 14.31 11.48 -1.50
N HIS A 167 13.77 12.26 -2.44
CA HIS A 167 13.82 13.72 -2.44
C HIS A 167 12.43 14.37 -2.62
N ARG A 168 11.42 13.58 -3.03
CA ARG A 168 10.02 14.01 -3.16
C ARG A 168 9.10 12.82 -2.94
N VAL A 169 7.86 13.13 -2.62
CA VAL A 169 6.81 12.16 -2.31
C VAL A 169 5.55 12.47 -3.10
N ILE A 170 4.92 11.43 -3.69
CA ILE A 170 3.55 11.52 -4.22
C ILE A 170 2.74 10.37 -3.63
N GLY A 171 1.67 10.70 -2.88
CA GLY A 171 0.73 9.75 -2.32
C GLY A 171 -0.64 9.85 -3.00
N GLN A 172 -1.09 8.77 -3.64
CA GLN A 172 -2.36 8.72 -4.35
C GLN A 172 -3.33 7.81 -3.59
N SER A 173 -4.45 8.37 -3.10
CA SER A 173 -5.55 7.60 -2.52
C SER A 173 -5.14 6.67 -1.38
N GLY A 174 -4.36 7.17 -0.41
CA GLY A 174 -3.94 6.37 0.74
C GLY A 174 -2.91 7.03 1.64
N GLY A 175 -3.01 6.81 2.94
CA GLY A 175 -2.06 7.31 3.93
C GLY A 175 -2.28 6.65 5.29
N MET A 176 -1.22 6.24 5.97
CA MET A 176 -1.27 5.52 7.25
C MET A 176 -1.50 6.46 8.45
N PHE A 177 -2.62 7.21 8.44
CA PHE A 177 -2.95 8.18 9.48
C PHE A 177 -4.09 7.74 10.42
N TRP A 178 -4.28 6.43 10.56
CA TRP A 178 -5.17 5.79 11.54
C TRP A 178 -4.38 5.21 12.71
N PRO A 179 -5.05 4.80 13.82
CA PRO A 179 -4.40 4.09 14.91
C PRO A 179 -3.77 2.78 14.43
N MET A 180 -2.51 2.58 14.73
CA MET A 180 -1.75 1.41 14.28
C MET A 180 -1.63 0.37 15.40
N SER A 181 -1.51 -0.91 15.01
CA SER A 181 -1.11 -1.98 15.92
C SER A 181 0.35 -1.79 16.38
N HIS A 182 0.70 -2.47 17.43
CA HIS A 182 2.04 -2.44 18.00
C HIS A 182 2.58 -3.85 18.13
N ARG A 183 3.85 -4.04 17.80
CA ARG A 183 4.48 -5.36 17.79
C ARG A 183 4.32 -6.12 19.11
N THR A 184 4.52 -5.47 20.25
CA THR A 184 4.55 -6.11 21.56
C THR A 184 3.54 -5.56 22.57
N ILE A 185 2.85 -4.47 22.24
CA ILE A 185 1.92 -3.79 23.16
C ILE A 185 0.48 -4.01 22.70
N ASP A 186 -0.34 -4.59 23.57
CA ASP A 186 -1.77 -4.71 23.35
C ASP A 186 -2.42 -3.32 23.32
N LYS A 187 -3.28 -3.10 22.38
CA LYS A 187 -4.15 -1.91 22.30
C LYS A 187 -5.54 -2.27 22.85
N PRO A 188 -6.35 -1.29 23.30
CA PRO A 188 -7.70 -1.57 23.78
C PRO A 188 -8.61 -2.28 22.77
N TYR A 189 -8.27 -2.17 21.47
CA TYR A 189 -9.06 -2.69 20.35
C TYR A 189 -8.42 -3.89 19.65
N ALA A 190 -7.16 -4.25 19.97
CA ALA A 190 -6.46 -5.37 19.33
C ALA A 190 -5.30 -5.88 20.20
N PRO A 191 -5.02 -7.20 20.19
CA PRO A 191 -3.78 -7.74 20.74
C PRO A 191 -2.56 -7.24 19.97
N SER A 192 -1.38 -7.40 20.55
CA SER A 192 -0.11 -7.09 19.89
C SER A 192 0.14 -8.04 18.71
N ASP A 193 0.89 -7.56 17.71
CA ASP A 193 1.10 -8.34 16.48
C ASP A 193 1.92 -9.62 16.73
N GLU A 194 2.80 -9.66 17.72
CA GLU A 194 3.47 -10.91 18.13
C GLU A 194 2.48 -11.93 18.73
N LYS A 195 1.45 -11.49 19.45
CA LYS A 195 0.38 -12.39 19.91
C LYS A 195 -0.47 -12.90 18.77
N ILE A 196 -0.82 -12.03 17.81
CA ILE A 196 -1.51 -12.41 16.58
C ILE A 196 -0.68 -13.45 15.81
N GLY A 197 0.63 -13.23 15.71
CA GLY A 197 1.54 -14.17 15.08
C GLY A 197 1.60 -15.54 15.75
N LEU A 198 1.61 -15.59 17.09
CA LEU A 198 1.54 -16.85 17.84
C LEU A 198 0.20 -17.57 17.58
N MET A 199 -0.92 -16.87 17.64
CA MET A 199 -2.24 -17.45 17.34
C MET A 199 -2.31 -17.99 15.90
N PHE A 200 -1.75 -17.29 14.95
CA PHE A 200 -1.70 -17.78 13.56
C PHE A 200 -0.75 -18.97 13.39
N ALA A 201 0.37 -18.98 14.09
CA ALA A 201 1.28 -20.14 14.11
C ALA A 201 0.58 -21.40 14.61
N GLU A 202 -0.26 -21.31 15.65
CA GLU A 202 -1.11 -22.42 16.12
C GLU A 202 -2.10 -22.90 15.05
N VAL A 203 -2.70 -22.00 14.27
CA VAL A 203 -3.57 -22.38 13.14
C VAL A 203 -2.80 -23.15 12.08
N LEU A 204 -1.55 -22.79 11.83
CA LEU A 204 -0.71 -23.45 10.80
C LEU A 204 -0.28 -24.85 11.19
N VAL A 205 0.05 -25.11 12.46
CA VAL A 205 0.59 -26.39 12.93
C VAL A 205 -0.41 -27.26 13.67
N GLY A 206 -1.57 -26.70 14.03
CA GLY A 206 -2.59 -27.32 14.87
C GLY A 206 -2.41 -27.03 16.38
N GLU A 207 -3.52 -27.00 17.10
CA GLU A 207 -3.55 -26.77 18.55
C GLU A 207 -2.64 -27.78 19.29
N ASN A 208 -1.95 -27.30 20.32
CA ASN A 208 -1.02 -28.08 21.16
C ASN A 208 0.21 -28.65 20.40
N SER A 209 0.48 -28.18 19.20
CA SER A 209 1.69 -28.55 18.44
C SER A 209 2.82 -27.54 18.73
N ASN A 210 4.06 -27.96 18.42
CA ASN A 210 5.19 -27.05 18.52
C ASN A 210 5.16 -26.05 17.33
N ALA A 211 4.75 -24.81 17.60
CA ALA A 211 4.71 -23.71 16.63
C ALA A 211 6.04 -22.92 16.55
N SER A 212 7.17 -23.58 16.79
CA SER A 212 8.48 -22.92 16.71
C SER A 212 8.76 -22.40 15.29
N LEU A 213 9.59 -21.39 15.19
CA LEU A 213 9.99 -20.81 13.90
C LEU A 213 10.68 -21.85 12.98
N GLU A 214 11.41 -22.80 13.54
CA GLU A 214 11.99 -23.91 12.79
C GLU A 214 10.91 -24.73 12.07
N VAL A 215 9.83 -25.07 12.76
CA VAL A 215 8.67 -25.77 12.17
C VAL A 215 7.95 -24.88 11.16
N LEU A 216 7.68 -23.63 11.49
CA LEU A 216 7.00 -22.71 10.59
C LEU A 216 7.73 -22.52 9.27
N ARG A 217 9.06 -22.52 9.27
CA ARG A 217 9.89 -22.45 8.05
C ARG A 217 9.80 -23.66 7.13
N THR A 218 9.29 -24.78 7.61
CA THR A 218 9.08 -25.99 6.78
C THR A 218 7.73 -25.95 6.04
N ILE A 219 6.85 -25.03 6.39
CA ILE A 219 5.50 -24.93 5.82
C ILE A 219 5.59 -24.21 4.46
N PRO A 220 5.12 -24.85 3.36
CA PRO A 220 5.05 -24.21 2.06
C PRO A 220 4.25 -22.91 2.11
N ALA A 221 4.72 -21.88 1.40
CA ALA A 221 4.09 -20.54 1.39
C ALA A 221 2.62 -20.57 0.96
N GLU A 222 2.26 -21.47 0.02
CA GLU A 222 0.87 -21.68 -0.43
C GLU A 222 -0.04 -22.12 0.73
N LYS A 223 0.47 -22.97 1.62
CA LYS A 223 -0.29 -23.38 2.81
C LYS A 223 -0.47 -22.25 3.81
N ILE A 224 0.53 -21.40 3.97
CA ILE A 224 0.44 -20.20 4.82
C ILE A 224 -0.65 -19.27 4.30
N ILE A 225 -0.70 -19.04 2.98
CA ILE A 225 -1.72 -18.19 2.34
C ILE A 225 -3.10 -18.83 2.52
N ALA A 226 -3.26 -20.11 2.16
CA ALA A 226 -4.55 -20.81 2.26
C ALA A 226 -5.09 -20.88 3.70
N ALA A 227 -4.25 -21.07 4.70
CA ALA A 227 -4.64 -21.07 6.11
C ALA A 227 -5.20 -19.71 6.54
N ALA A 228 -4.60 -18.64 6.07
CA ALA A 228 -5.08 -17.31 6.36
C ALA A 228 -6.43 -17.00 5.68
N GLU A 229 -6.60 -17.41 4.41
CA GLU A 229 -7.87 -17.20 3.67
C GLU A 229 -9.03 -18.01 4.27
N SER A 230 -8.75 -19.21 4.76
CA SER A 230 -9.76 -20.12 5.34
C SER A 230 -10.16 -19.78 6.77
N SER A 231 -9.39 -18.97 7.47
CA SER A 231 -9.65 -18.59 8.85
C SER A 231 -10.37 -17.25 8.95
N PRO A 232 -11.63 -17.21 9.45
CA PRO A 232 -12.35 -15.94 9.63
C PRO A 232 -11.60 -14.93 10.53
N ALA A 233 -10.76 -15.40 11.44
CA ALA A 233 -9.96 -14.58 12.34
C ALA A 233 -8.75 -13.92 11.64
N PHE A 234 -8.28 -14.47 10.50
CA PHE A 234 -7.06 -14.04 9.83
C PHE A 234 -7.24 -13.70 8.35
N SER A 235 -8.49 -13.59 7.89
CA SER A 235 -8.80 -13.59 6.45
C SER A 235 -8.41 -12.31 5.69
N THR A 236 -8.27 -11.15 6.34
CA THR A 236 -8.07 -9.93 5.54
C THR A 236 -7.14 -8.86 6.13
N ASN A 237 -7.12 -8.60 7.43
CA ASN A 237 -6.51 -7.36 7.93
C ASN A 237 -5.55 -7.53 9.12
N GLU A 238 -5.18 -8.75 9.48
CA GLU A 238 -4.39 -9.02 10.69
C GLU A 238 -2.87 -8.88 10.49
N PHE A 239 -2.42 -8.94 9.22
CA PHE A 239 -1.00 -8.82 8.88
C PHE A 239 -0.76 -7.53 8.10
N ILE A 240 -0.76 -6.45 8.85
CA ILE A 240 -0.53 -5.08 8.39
C ILE A 240 0.74 -4.52 9.05
N PRO A 241 1.27 -3.41 8.57
CA PRO A 241 2.43 -2.76 9.19
C PRO A 241 2.21 -2.45 10.66
N THR A 242 3.24 -2.67 11.45
CA THR A 242 3.24 -2.52 12.91
C THR A 242 4.21 -1.42 13.37
N VAL A 243 3.93 -0.83 14.52
CA VAL A 243 4.93 -0.04 15.25
C VAL A 243 5.94 -1.01 15.85
N ASP A 244 7.10 -1.16 15.18
CA ASP A 244 8.15 -2.11 15.57
C ASP A 244 9.32 -1.47 16.35
N GLY A 245 9.39 -0.14 16.35
CA GLY A 245 10.46 0.61 17.02
C GLY A 245 11.69 0.87 16.15
N GLU A 246 11.75 0.30 14.93
CA GLU A 246 12.90 0.47 14.02
C GLU A 246 12.49 0.99 12.63
N VAL A 247 11.66 0.26 11.89
CA VAL A 247 11.10 0.75 10.60
C VAL A 247 10.11 1.85 10.88
N LEU A 248 9.22 1.63 11.83
CA LEU A 248 8.26 2.60 12.34
C LEU A 248 8.48 2.75 13.87
N PRO A 249 9.20 3.80 14.29
CA PRO A 249 9.46 4.03 15.73
C PRO A 249 8.20 4.33 16.53
N ASP A 250 7.15 4.83 15.88
CA ASP A 250 5.86 5.18 16.44
C ASP A 250 4.78 5.11 15.35
N GLU A 251 3.53 5.35 15.69
CA GLU A 251 2.46 5.51 14.71
C GLU A 251 2.80 6.65 13.74
N VAL A 252 2.57 6.44 12.45
CA VAL A 252 2.86 7.43 11.40
C VAL A 252 2.26 8.79 11.74
N SER A 253 1.02 8.80 12.25
CA SER A 253 0.34 10.03 12.66
C SER A 253 1.06 10.78 13.80
N PHE A 254 1.66 10.08 14.76
CA PHE A 254 2.42 10.72 15.84
C PHE A 254 3.78 11.23 15.38
N ILE A 255 4.48 10.48 14.52
CA ILE A 255 5.72 10.94 13.90
C ILE A 255 5.50 12.27 13.17
N PHE A 256 4.47 12.34 12.32
CA PHE A 256 4.13 13.57 11.58
C PHE A 256 3.63 14.72 12.49
N SER A 257 2.91 14.40 13.57
CA SER A 257 2.44 15.44 14.51
C SER A 257 3.58 16.15 15.23
N ARG A 258 4.72 15.48 15.42
CA ARG A 258 5.93 16.05 16.03
C ARG A 258 6.87 16.70 15.02
N GLY A 259 6.64 16.52 13.72
CA GLY A 259 7.56 16.99 12.67
C GLY A 259 8.81 16.10 12.51
N ASP A 260 8.74 14.84 12.95
CA ASP A 260 9.86 13.90 12.89
C ASP A 260 9.96 13.17 11.53
N GLN A 261 8.99 13.37 10.62
CA GLN A 261 9.00 12.80 9.27
C GLN A 261 10.13 13.38 8.41
N ILE A 262 10.47 12.68 7.35
CA ILE A 262 11.45 13.15 6.36
C ILE A 262 10.87 14.40 5.66
N ASP A 263 11.58 15.52 5.80
CA ASP A 263 11.19 16.83 5.27
C ASP A 263 11.53 16.93 3.78
N VAL A 264 10.55 16.66 2.93
CA VAL A 264 10.64 16.73 1.46
C VAL A 264 9.32 17.22 0.87
N PRO A 265 9.33 17.89 -0.30
CA PRO A 265 8.11 18.29 -1.00
C PRO A 265 7.19 17.08 -1.22
N THR A 266 5.90 17.27 -0.91
CA THR A 266 4.91 16.19 -0.86
C THR A 266 3.66 16.58 -1.64
N MET A 267 3.28 15.78 -2.65
CA MET A 267 2.00 15.90 -3.36
C MET A 267 1.12 14.72 -2.98
N ILE A 268 -0.10 15.00 -2.55
CA ILE A 268 -1.04 13.97 -2.06
C ILE A 268 -2.45 14.30 -2.50
N GLY A 269 -3.28 13.29 -2.65
CA GLY A 269 -4.67 13.50 -3.01
C GLY A 269 -5.42 12.19 -3.19
N ASN A 270 -6.70 12.31 -3.47
CA ASN A 270 -7.57 11.17 -3.69
C ASN A 270 -8.62 11.46 -4.77
N ASN A 271 -9.28 10.40 -5.20
CA ASN A 271 -10.34 10.45 -6.19
C ASN A 271 -11.67 10.81 -5.53
N ALA A 272 -12.60 11.35 -6.32
CA ALA A 272 -13.86 11.87 -5.80
C ALA A 272 -14.81 10.77 -5.27
N ASN A 273 -14.70 9.54 -5.77
CA ASN A 273 -15.57 8.44 -5.38
C ASN A 273 -14.77 7.12 -5.20
N GLU A 274 -13.83 7.14 -4.30
CA GLU A 274 -12.93 6.02 -4.00
C GLU A 274 -13.69 4.70 -3.74
N HIS A 275 -14.80 4.79 -3.02
CA HIS A 275 -15.57 3.64 -2.55
C HIS A 275 -16.20 2.82 -3.69
N ALA A 276 -16.58 3.44 -4.80
CA ALA A 276 -17.36 2.80 -5.87
C ALA A 276 -16.70 1.53 -6.46
N ALA A 277 -15.37 1.47 -6.51
CA ALA A 277 -14.66 0.30 -7.03
C ALA A 277 -14.28 -0.72 -5.96
N VAL A 278 -14.30 -0.33 -4.69
CA VAL A 278 -13.86 -1.15 -3.56
C VAL A 278 -15.01 -1.53 -2.62
N MET A 279 -16.26 -1.39 -3.09
CA MET A 279 -17.48 -1.71 -2.32
C MET A 279 -17.45 -3.08 -1.65
N GLY A 280 -16.74 -4.05 -2.23
CA GLY A 280 -16.56 -5.38 -1.64
C GLY A 280 -15.61 -5.45 -0.44
N LEU A 281 -14.65 -4.52 -0.31
CA LEU A 281 -13.67 -4.49 0.81
C LEU A 281 -14.34 -4.15 2.15
N PHE A 282 -15.37 -3.33 2.09
CA PHE A 282 -16.01 -2.77 3.29
C PHE A 282 -17.38 -3.40 3.52
N THR A 283 -17.48 -4.70 3.26
CA THR A 283 -18.73 -5.48 3.40
C THR A 283 -19.21 -5.66 4.83
N CYS A 284 -18.80 -4.79 5.74
CA CYS A 284 -19.31 -4.77 7.13
C CYS A 284 -20.84 -4.65 7.22
N ILE A 285 -21.49 -4.33 6.09
CA ILE A 285 -22.96 -4.34 5.96
C ILE A 285 -23.48 -5.74 5.60
N ASN A 286 -22.65 -6.69 5.20
CA ASN A 286 -23.10 -8.02 4.77
C ASN A 286 -23.97 -8.68 5.81
N GLY A 287 -25.27 -8.66 5.59
CA GLY A 287 -26.29 -9.30 6.40
C GLY A 287 -26.82 -8.50 7.60
N ASN A 288 -26.26 -7.36 7.97
CA ASN A 288 -26.64 -6.62 9.18
C ASN A 288 -27.21 -5.19 8.91
N GLY A 289 -27.29 -4.74 7.66
CA GLY A 289 -27.91 -3.46 7.28
C GLY A 289 -27.45 -2.26 8.14
N ILE A 290 -28.41 -1.48 8.63
CA ILE A 290 -28.20 -0.31 9.52
C ILE A 290 -27.37 -0.63 10.76
N ASP A 291 -27.65 -1.75 11.41
CA ASP A 291 -26.98 -2.11 12.66
C ASP A 291 -25.50 -2.42 12.43
N GLY A 292 -25.18 -3.07 11.32
CA GLY A 292 -23.80 -3.30 10.90
C GLY A 292 -23.06 -2.00 10.63
N PHE A 293 -23.68 -1.08 9.90
CA PHE A 293 -23.11 0.24 9.62
C PHE A 293 -22.89 1.08 10.90
N ASN A 294 -23.88 1.14 11.78
CA ASN A 294 -23.75 1.87 13.04
C ASN A 294 -22.69 1.26 13.96
N ARG A 295 -22.57 -0.07 13.99
CA ARG A 295 -21.54 -0.75 14.76
C ARG A 295 -20.14 -0.43 14.23
N TYR A 296 -19.95 -0.45 12.92
CA TYR A 296 -18.71 -0.09 12.27
C TYR A 296 -18.33 1.39 12.54
N LYS A 297 -19.28 2.31 12.32
CA LYS A 297 -19.06 3.75 12.63
C LYS A 297 -18.70 3.95 14.11
N ARG A 298 -19.42 3.33 15.03
CA ARG A 298 -19.17 3.45 16.47
C ARG A 298 -17.79 2.93 16.86
N GLY A 299 -17.37 1.81 16.26
CA GLY A 299 -16.04 1.25 16.48
C GLY A 299 -14.92 2.18 16.01
N LEU A 300 -15.10 2.85 14.87
CA LEU A 300 -14.11 3.79 14.32
C LEU A 300 -14.10 5.15 15.01
N LEU A 301 -15.27 5.69 15.34
CA LEU A 301 -15.43 7.06 15.80
C LEU A 301 -15.37 7.20 17.33
N GLY A 302 -15.65 6.11 18.08
CA GLY A 302 -15.63 6.13 19.54
C GLY A 302 -16.52 7.23 20.11
N GLU A 303 -15.96 8.11 20.93
CA GLU A 303 -16.68 9.18 21.62
C GLU A 303 -17.29 10.25 20.71
N VAL A 304 -16.73 10.45 19.49
CA VAL A 304 -17.25 11.44 18.52
C VAL A 304 -18.33 10.85 17.59
N PHE A 305 -18.79 9.63 17.88
CA PHE A 305 -19.76 8.93 17.02
C PHE A 305 -21.05 9.74 16.82
N ASP A 306 -21.64 10.29 17.89
CA ASP A 306 -22.93 10.97 17.80
C ASP A 306 -22.82 12.28 17.01
N ASP A 307 -21.74 13.03 17.18
CA ASP A 307 -21.49 14.27 16.46
C ASP A 307 -21.31 14.05 14.94
N ILE A 308 -20.55 13.01 14.57
CA ILE A 308 -20.23 12.73 13.17
C ILE A 308 -21.35 11.97 12.48
N SER A 309 -22.09 11.10 13.20
CA SER A 309 -23.17 10.30 12.63
C SER A 309 -24.29 11.14 12.02
N ALA A 310 -24.52 12.36 12.51
CA ALA A 310 -25.49 13.28 11.94
C ALA A 310 -25.17 13.73 10.50
N LEU A 311 -23.90 13.65 10.09
CA LEU A 311 -23.46 13.95 8.72
C LEU A 311 -23.81 12.84 7.71
N TYR A 312 -24.16 11.67 8.19
CA TYR A 312 -24.42 10.46 7.38
C TYR A 312 -25.82 9.91 7.69
N PRO A 313 -26.88 10.45 7.09
CA PRO A 313 -28.27 10.08 7.39
C PRO A 313 -28.58 8.65 7.00
N ILE A 314 -29.46 8.00 7.79
CA ILE A 314 -29.86 6.59 7.66
C ILE A 314 -31.39 6.42 7.66
N ASP A 315 -32.12 7.45 7.25
CA ASP A 315 -33.59 7.53 7.31
C ASP A 315 -34.31 6.74 6.19
N SER A 316 -33.56 6.29 5.19
CA SER A 316 -34.10 5.47 4.09
C SER A 316 -33.05 4.50 3.55
N PRO A 317 -33.43 3.41 2.87
CA PRO A 317 -32.48 2.48 2.25
C PRO A 317 -31.50 3.15 1.28
N ARG A 318 -31.95 4.17 0.55
CA ARG A 318 -31.10 4.95 -0.35
C ARG A 318 -30.10 5.81 0.42
N ALA A 319 -30.55 6.48 1.49
CA ALA A 319 -29.70 7.28 2.34
C ALA A 319 -28.65 6.43 3.04
N ILE A 320 -28.98 5.21 3.48
CA ILE A 320 -28.02 4.28 4.08
C ILE A 320 -26.89 3.94 3.12
N LEU A 321 -27.21 3.59 1.87
CA LEU A 321 -26.20 3.24 0.87
C LEU A 321 -25.29 4.46 0.57
N GLN A 322 -25.88 5.62 0.34
CA GLN A 322 -25.15 6.85 0.09
C GLN A 322 -24.26 7.23 1.28
N SER A 323 -24.79 7.21 2.49
CA SER A 323 -24.03 7.49 3.71
C SER A 323 -22.89 6.51 3.95
N TRP A 324 -23.08 5.25 3.57
CA TRP A 324 -22.03 4.25 3.62
C TRP A 324 -20.89 4.58 2.66
N GLU A 325 -21.22 4.90 1.41
CA GLU A 325 -20.24 5.28 0.39
C GLU A 325 -19.46 6.53 0.82
N GLU A 326 -20.16 7.59 1.24
CA GLU A 326 -19.57 8.85 1.68
C GLU A 326 -18.70 8.66 2.94
N PHE A 327 -19.20 7.98 3.97
CA PHE A 327 -18.45 7.70 5.19
C PHE A 327 -17.18 6.88 4.92
N SER A 328 -17.31 5.84 4.10
CA SER A 328 -16.16 4.99 3.75
C SER A 328 -15.12 5.75 2.93
N ASN A 329 -15.56 6.59 2.00
CA ASN A 329 -14.69 7.47 1.23
C ASN A 329 -13.94 8.46 2.13
N ASP A 330 -14.66 9.09 3.04
CA ASP A 330 -14.09 10.08 3.94
C ASP A 330 -13.09 9.48 4.93
N VAL A 331 -13.45 8.39 5.58
CA VAL A 331 -12.63 7.79 6.64
C VAL A 331 -11.39 7.11 6.08
N ASN A 332 -11.52 6.38 4.97
CA ASN A 332 -10.41 5.59 4.46
C ASN A 332 -9.47 6.36 3.52
N PHE A 333 -9.96 7.43 2.87
CA PHE A 333 -9.19 8.14 1.86
C PHE A 333 -9.13 9.65 2.11
N THR A 334 -10.25 10.36 2.09
CA THR A 334 -10.25 11.83 2.15
C THR A 334 -9.62 12.37 3.43
N TYR A 335 -10.02 11.84 4.58
CA TYR A 335 -9.49 12.29 5.88
C TYR A 335 -8.00 12.00 6.04
N PRO A 336 -7.49 10.78 5.78
CA PRO A 336 -6.06 10.50 5.86
C PRO A 336 -5.21 11.41 4.97
N MET A 337 -5.64 11.69 3.72
CA MET A 337 -4.91 12.55 2.80
C MET A 337 -4.89 14.00 3.29
N ARG A 338 -6.02 14.52 3.76
CA ARG A 338 -6.09 15.87 4.35
C ARG A 338 -5.28 15.98 5.64
N ARG A 339 -5.29 14.93 6.46
CA ARG A 339 -4.49 14.86 7.68
C ARG A 339 -3.00 14.90 7.36
N TRP A 340 -2.56 14.12 6.39
CA TRP A 340 -1.18 14.13 5.91
C TRP A 340 -0.76 15.54 5.46
N ALA A 341 -1.54 16.17 4.56
CA ALA A 341 -1.26 17.52 4.10
C ALA A 341 -1.15 18.54 5.25
N ARG A 342 -2.06 18.44 6.24
CA ARG A 342 -2.03 19.34 7.42
C ARG A 342 -0.79 19.13 8.28
N MET A 343 -0.37 17.89 8.47
CA MET A 343 0.80 17.56 9.30
C MET A 343 2.13 17.92 8.64
N MET A 344 2.16 18.09 7.31
CA MET A 344 3.33 18.64 6.62
C MET A 344 3.65 20.09 7.03
N ARG A 345 2.73 20.80 7.68
CA ARG A 345 3.00 22.11 8.27
C ARG A 345 3.99 22.08 9.44
N ASN A 346 4.28 20.89 9.97
CA ASN A 346 5.26 20.71 11.05
C ASN A 346 6.71 20.60 10.54
N VAL A 347 6.91 20.66 9.23
CA VAL A 347 8.21 20.68 8.54
C VAL A 347 8.26 21.83 7.55
N SER A 348 9.42 22.07 6.90
CA SER A 348 9.62 23.23 6.04
C SER A 348 9.17 23.06 4.60
N SER A 349 9.12 21.84 4.11
CA SER A 349 8.77 21.53 2.72
C SER A 349 7.27 21.71 2.45
N GLU A 350 6.96 22.15 1.24
CA GLU A 350 5.59 22.37 0.79
C GLU A 350 4.82 21.08 0.60
N ALA A 351 3.51 21.13 0.86
CA ALA A 351 2.56 20.06 0.58
C ALA A 351 1.45 20.56 -0.35
N TYR A 352 1.17 19.75 -1.36
CA TYR A 352 0.14 19.99 -2.37
C TYR A 352 -0.95 18.94 -2.21
N LEU A 353 -2.21 19.38 -2.09
CA LEU A 353 -3.37 18.51 -2.01
C LEU A 353 -4.18 18.61 -3.29
N TYR A 354 -4.37 17.49 -4.00
CA TYR A 354 -5.21 17.42 -5.18
C TYR A 354 -6.50 16.64 -4.92
N TRP A 355 -7.49 16.84 -5.80
CA TRP A 355 -8.74 16.11 -5.86
C TRP A 355 -9.00 15.71 -7.30
N PHE A 356 -8.98 14.40 -7.61
CA PHE A 356 -9.23 13.89 -8.94
C PHE A 356 -10.72 13.60 -9.12
N ASN A 357 -11.38 14.34 -10.01
CA ASN A 357 -12.82 14.25 -10.26
C ASN A 357 -13.14 14.09 -11.76
N TYR A 358 -12.39 13.23 -12.43
CA TYR A 358 -12.63 12.90 -13.83
C TYR A 358 -13.28 11.52 -13.95
N TYR A 359 -14.31 11.39 -14.80
CA TYR A 359 -15.02 10.14 -15.03
C TYR A 359 -14.49 9.45 -16.28
N PRO A 360 -13.92 8.22 -16.18
CA PRO A 360 -13.54 7.48 -17.36
C PRO A 360 -14.75 7.23 -18.27
N PRO A 361 -14.74 7.70 -19.53
CA PRO A 361 -15.91 7.64 -20.41
C PRO A 361 -16.29 6.22 -20.83
N VAL A 362 -15.44 5.25 -20.55
CA VAL A 362 -15.61 3.82 -20.91
C VAL A 362 -16.34 3.01 -19.85
N LEU A 363 -16.58 3.56 -18.66
CA LEU A 363 -17.25 2.90 -17.56
C LEU A 363 -18.66 3.49 -17.33
N GLU A 364 -19.50 2.69 -16.67
CA GLU A 364 -20.80 3.19 -16.24
C GLU A 364 -20.65 4.38 -15.28
N ARG A 365 -21.53 5.36 -15.40
CA ARG A 365 -21.51 6.60 -14.57
C ARG A 365 -21.52 6.33 -13.06
N LYS A 366 -21.98 5.16 -12.61
CA LYS A 366 -21.98 4.78 -11.18
C LYS A 366 -20.59 4.68 -10.57
N TYR A 367 -19.55 4.40 -11.37
CA TYR A 367 -18.19 4.30 -10.87
C TYR A 367 -17.54 5.66 -10.65
N GLN A 368 -17.89 6.68 -11.43
CA GLN A 368 -17.31 8.03 -11.31
C GLN A 368 -15.77 8.01 -11.27
N ALA A 369 -15.17 8.92 -10.49
CA ALA A 369 -13.73 8.90 -10.19
C ALA A 369 -13.44 7.92 -9.05
N PHE A 370 -13.48 6.63 -9.36
CA PHE A 370 -13.33 5.53 -8.40
C PHE A 370 -11.87 5.32 -7.96
N HIS A 371 -11.66 4.44 -6.97
CA HIS A 371 -10.31 4.13 -6.47
C HIS A 371 -9.37 3.67 -7.61
N GLY A 372 -8.23 4.36 -7.78
CA GLY A 372 -7.27 4.10 -8.86
C GLY A 372 -7.71 4.55 -10.26
N ALA A 373 -8.80 5.32 -10.41
CA ALA A 373 -9.23 5.85 -11.71
C ALA A 373 -8.24 6.82 -12.35
N ASP A 374 -7.34 7.38 -11.58
CA ASP A 374 -6.24 8.26 -12.00
C ASP A 374 -5.06 7.49 -12.63
N LEU A 375 -4.87 6.21 -12.27
CA LEU A 375 -3.71 5.42 -12.72
C LEU A 375 -3.57 5.27 -14.23
N PRO A 376 -4.65 5.04 -15.02
CA PRO A 376 -4.54 5.00 -16.47
C PRO A 376 -3.95 6.27 -17.08
N TYR A 377 -4.23 7.42 -16.48
CA TYR A 377 -3.70 8.71 -16.94
C TYR A 377 -2.24 8.90 -16.52
N VAL A 378 -1.89 8.52 -15.29
CA VAL A 378 -0.51 8.57 -14.79
C VAL A 378 0.42 7.70 -15.65
N PHE A 379 -0.02 6.47 -15.98
CA PHE A 379 0.81 5.51 -16.71
C PHE A 379 0.54 5.49 -18.23
N GLY A 380 -0.39 6.29 -18.73
CA GLY A 380 -0.77 6.29 -20.15
C GLY A 380 -1.33 4.94 -20.63
N GLN A 381 -1.93 4.15 -19.71
CA GLN A 381 -2.54 2.84 -19.99
C GLN A 381 -4.07 3.01 -20.15
N LEU A 382 -4.46 3.77 -21.16
CA LEU A 382 -5.84 4.23 -21.36
C LEU A 382 -6.82 3.12 -21.79
N ASP A 383 -6.32 1.96 -22.17
CA ASP A 383 -7.06 0.74 -22.52
C ASP A 383 -7.37 -0.16 -21.30
N MET A 384 -6.90 0.19 -20.12
CA MET A 384 -6.96 -0.61 -18.91
C MET A 384 -8.38 -1.03 -18.49
N PHE A 385 -9.40 -0.27 -18.87
CA PHE A 385 -10.80 -0.49 -18.49
C PHE A 385 -11.69 -0.98 -19.63
N GLY A 386 -11.21 -1.85 -20.51
CA GLY A 386 -12.08 -2.55 -21.46
C GLY A 386 -11.91 -2.21 -22.94
N GLY A 387 -10.71 -1.88 -23.37
CA GLY A 387 -10.31 -1.93 -24.78
C GLY A 387 -10.79 -0.78 -25.64
N LYS A 388 -11.38 0.28 -25.07
CA LYS A 388 -11.55 1.57 -25.78
C LYS A 388 -10.56 2.57 -25.25
N PRO A 389 -9.78 3.24 -26.12
CA PRO A 389 -8.90 4.31 -25.68
C PRO A 389 -9.73 5.38 -24.95
N LEU A 390 -9.27 5.78 -23.78
CA LEU A 390 -9.74 7.02 -23.15
C LEU A 390 -9.36 8.18 -24.08
N GLU A 391 -10.18 9.22 -24.13
CA GLU A 391 -9.87 10.40 -24.94
C GLU A 391 -8.51 10.97 -24.54
N THR A 392 -7.66 11.20 -25.55
CA THR A 392 -6.24 11.55 -25.37
C THR A 392 -6.02 12.97 -24.89
N ASP A 393 -7.02 13.84 -24.97
CA ASP A 393 -6.91 15.27 -24.65
C ASP A 393 -6.50 15.59 -23.20
N PHE A 394 -6.57 14.60 -22.31
CA PHE A 394 -6.19 14.73 -20.91
C PHE A 394 -4.76 14.27 -20.60
N VAL A 395 -4.10 13.58 -21.51
CA VAL A 395 -2.75 13.01 -21.26
C VAL A 395 -1.66 14.04 -21.54
N ASP A 396 -1.98 15.07 -22.29
CA ASP A 396 -1.04 16.11 -22.74
C ASP A 396 -1.15 17.44 -21.98
N ALA A 397 -2.07 17.53 -21.02
CA ALA A 397 -2.20 18.66 -20.08
C ALA A 397 -1.47 18.37 -18.77
#